data_a9178e8e9df72edfde60d9bbceaa2ba6
#
_entry.id   a9178e8e9df72edfde60d9bbceaa2ba6
#
_cell.length_a   1.000
_cell.length_b   1.000
_cell.length_c   1.000
_cell.angle_alpha   90.00
_cell.angle_beta   90.00
_cell.angle_gamma   90.00
#
_symmetry.space_group_name_H-M   'P 1'
#
loop_
_entity.id
_entity.type
_entity.pdbx_description
1 polymer ?
#
loop_
_entity_poly.entity_id
_entity_poly.type
_entity_poly.pdbx_seq_one_letter_code
_entity_poly.pdbx_strand_id
1 'polypeptide(L)'
;MPVNCQDAFYLTKYLRDTGSDIYCIDQFLSAYATPVLLDDCGFFVYFLNTVGENDTCIFLKDNRCSVQKAKATACKLYPFMVDPTEAGGFRFLYSREREHHFRGPLVETKNWMKKNFSQESRAFTQEEYAKAGSIGQYLRMIPENRKTEALMHFLRLRYSEYDLDFPFLEQFRRNQEKLLTILFRMAENETSSHKNEHF
;
A
#
# COMPACT_ATOMS: atom_id res chain seq x y z
N MET A 1 4.44 -10.65 2.44
CA MET A 1 3.04 -10.17 2.58
C MET A 1 3.02 -8.68 2.28
N PRO A 2 2.29 -8.20 1.25
CA PRO A 2 2.27 -6.78 0.89
C PRO A 2 1.60 -5.93 1.98
N VAL A 3 2.09 -4.70 2.11
CA VAL A 3 1.63 -3.67 3.04
C VAL A 3 1.35 -2.41 2.24
N ASN A 4 0.09 -2.01 2.13
CA ASN A 4 -0.28 -0.73 1.55
C ASN A 4 -0.19 0.40 2.59
N CYS A 5 -0.41 1.64 2.18
CA CYS A 5 -0.29 2.78 3.10
C CYS A 5 -1.36 2.77 4.22
N GLN A 6 -2.56 2.22 3.98
CA GLN A 6 -3.56 2.03 5.03
C GLN A 6 -3.08 1.00 6.06
N ASP A 7 -2.50 -0.10 5.61
CA ASP A 7 -1.95 -1.12 6.50
C ASP A 7 -0.79 -0.55 7.34
N ALA A 8 0.13 0.19 6.70
CA ALA A 8 1.23 0.84 7.39
C ALA A 8 0.73 1.81 8.47
N PHE A 9 -0.28 2.63 8.15
CA PHE A 9 -0.92 3.54 9.10
C PHE A 9 -1.49 2.81 10.32
N TYR A 10 -2.34 1.79 10.11
CA TYR A 10 -2.99 1.09 11.21
C TYR A 10 -2.05 0.20 12.02
N LEU A 11 -1.04 -0.41 11.38
CA LEU A 11 0.00 -1.16 12.10
C LEU A 11 0.84 -0.24 12.97
N THR A 12 1.27 0.91 12.44
CA THR A 12 2.01 1.91 13.21
C THR A 12 1.21 2.42 14.40
N LYS A 13 -0.05 2.83 14.17
CA LYS A 13 -0.95 3.28 15.23
C LYS A 13 -1.11 2.21 16.32
N TYR A 14 -1.36 0.98 15.95
CA TYR A 14 -1.51 -0.13 16.90
C TYR A 14 -0.23 -0.37 17.71
N LEU A 15 0.94 -0.38 17.08
CA LEU A 15 2.21 -0.56 17.76
C LEU A 15 2.49 0.59 18.75
N ARG A 16 2.28 1.84 18.34
CA ARG A 16 2.37 3.02 19.22
C ARG A 16 1.45 2.87 20.43
N ASP A 17 0.17 2.58 20.19
CA ASP A 17 -0.86 2.54 21.22
C ASP A 17 -0.71 1.33 22.18
N THR A 18 0.08 0.31 21.79
CA THR A 18 0.42 -0.85 22.62
C THR A 18 1.78 -0.76 23.29
N GLY A 19 2.43 0.40 23.24
CA GLY A 19 3.67 0.70 23.98
C GLY A 19 4.95 0.19 23.31
N SER A 20 4.96 0.07 21.99
CA SER A 20 6.22 -0.17 21.25
C SER A 20 6.92 1.18 20.99
N ASP A 21 8.25 1.13 20.72
CA ASP A 21 9.06 2.30 20.38
C ASP A 21 8.84 2.80 18.92
N ILE A 22 7.67 2.54 18.35
CA ILE A 22 7.28 2.96 17.00
C ILE A 22 6.26 4.10 17.12
N TYR A 23 6.66 5.31 16.72
CA TYR A 23 5.85 6.52 16.85
C TYR A 23 5.39 7.10 15.51
N CYS A 24 6.02 6.72 14.39
CA CYS A 24 5.65 7.18 13.06
C CYS A 24 5.80 6.06 12.01
N ILE A 25 5.18 6.28 10.84
CA ILE A 25 5.16 5.27 9.77
C ILE A 25 6.56 4.97 9.23
N ASP A 26 7.44 5.97 9.15
CA ASP A 26 8.82 5.76 8.68
C ASP A 26 9.59 4.78 9.58
N GLN A 27 9.41 4.89 10.90
CA GLN A 27 10.00 3.93 11.86
C GLN A 27 9.42 2.53 11.65
N PHE A 28 8.12 2.42 11.44
CA PHE A 28 7.47 1.14 11.15
C PHE A 28 8.02 0.51 9.86
N LEU A 29 8.03 1.26 8.76
CA LEU A 29 8.53 0.78 7.47
C LEU A 29 9.99 0.36 7.56
N SER A 30 10.83 1.18 8.21
CA SER A 30 12.25 0.90 8.40
C SER A 30 12.51 -0.38 9.21
N ALA A 31 11.70 -0.63 10.25
CA ALA A 31 11.89 -1.76 11.15
C ALA A 31 11.27 -3.07 10.63
N TYR A 32 10.14 -3.00 9.92
CA TYR A 32 9.29 -4.17 9.67
C TYR A 32 8.97 -4.45 8.20
N ALA A 33 9.39 -3.59 7.27
CA ALA A 33 9.05 -3.76 5.87
C ALA A 33 10.20 -3.45 4.92
N THR A 34 10.18 -4.07 3.75
CA THR A 34 11.16 -3.84 2.68
C THR A 34 10.43 -3.37 1.43
N PRO A 35 10.89 -2.29 0.76
CA PRO A 35 10.34 -1.84 -0.50
C PRO A 35 10.73 -2.81 -1.62
N VAL A 36 9.76 -3.13 -2.50
CA VAL A 36 9.94 -3.97 -3.69
C VAL A 36 9.43 -3.21 -4.90
N LEU A 37 10.30 -2.98 -5.88
CA LEU A 37 9.92 -2.37 -7.16
C LEU A 37 8.95 -3.29 -7.91
N LEU A 38 7.88 -2.71 -8.44
CA LEU A 38 6.91 -3.43 -9.27
C LEU A 38 7.22 -3.29 -10.76
N ASP A 39 7.83 -2.17 -11.15
CA ASP A 39 8.26 -1.91 -12.52
C ASP A 39 9.42 -0.92 -12.59
N ASP A 40 9.94 -0.71 -13.80
CA ASP A 40 11.07 0.17 -14.07
C ASP A 40 10.76 1.68 -13.92
N CYS A 41 9.49 2.07 -13.78
CA CYS A 41 9.13 3.47 -13.54
C CYS A 41 9.41 3.92 -12.11
N GLY A 42 9.78 3.01 -11.22
CA GLY A 42 10.02 3.27 -9.81
C GLY A 42 8.78 3.12 -8.93
N PHE A 43 7.68 2.60 -9.46
CA PHE A 43 6.53 2.27 -8.63
C PHE A 43 6.85 1.07 -7.75
N PHE A 44 6.79 1.25 -6.44
CA PHE A 44 7.11 0.20 -5.47
C PHE A 44 6.00 0.00 -4.44
N VAL A 45 6.03 -1.16 -3.79
CA VAL A 45 5.20 -1.50 -2.64
C VAL A 45 6.07 -2.05 -1.53
N TYR A 46 5.59 -1.96 -0.30
CA TYR A 46 6.27 -2.57 0.84
C TYR A 46 5.78 -3.99 1.09
N PHE A 47 6.70 -4.84 1.53
CA PHE A 47 6.41 -6.18 2.02
C PHE A 47 6.88 -6.30 3.47
N LEU A 48 6.07 -6.93 4.33
CA LEU A 48 6.52 -7.27 5.68
C LEU A 48 7.75 -8.16 5.61
N ASN A 49 8.73 -7.86 6.46
CA ASN A 49 9.92 -8.65 6.61
C ASN A 49 9.59 -10.05 7.13
N THR A 50 10.41 -11.00 6.74
CA THR A 50 10.38 -12.37 7.22
C THR A 50 11.66 -12.68 7.96
N VAL A 51 11.63 -13.71 8.82
CA VAL A 51 12.77 -14.13 9.64
C VAL A 51 12.97 -15.63 9.53
N GLY A 52 14.24 -16.06 9.64
CA GLY A 52 14.63 -17.47 9.60
C GLY A 52 14.51 -18.10 8.20
N GLU A 53 14.88 -19.37 8.11
CA GLU A 53 14.96 -20.14 6.85
C GLU A 53 13.57 -20.45 6.24
N ASN A 54 12.51 -20.35 7.03
CA ASN A 54 11.14 -20.65 6.60
C ASN A 54 10.34 -19.40 6.22
N ASP A 55 10.99 -18.24 6.01
CA ASP A 55 10.33 -16.98 5.68
C ASP A 55 9.16 -16.65 6.61
N THR A 56 9.35 -16.86 7.89
CA THR A 56 8.34 -16.63 8.92
C THR A 56 8.06 -15.14 9.07
N CYS A 57 6.80 -14.73 9.10
CA CYS A 57 6.43 -13.33 9.29
C CYS A 57 7.04 -12.77 10.59
N ILE A 58 7.65 -11.59 10.52
CA ILE A 58 8.30 -10.92 11.66
C ILE A 58 7.36 -10.70 12.87
N PHE A 59 6.04 -10.65 12.63
CA PHE A 59 5.02 -10.54 13.68
C PHE A 59 4.49 -11.88 14.20
N LEU A 60 4.98 -13.01 13.70
CA LEU A 60 4.60 -14.32 14.20
C LEU A 60 5.47 -14.69 15.40
N LYS A 61 4.90 -14.70 16.61
CA LYS A 61 5.53 -15.10 17.86
C LYS A 61 4.72 -16.24 18.49
N ASP A 62 5.35 -17.32 18.88
CA ASP A 62 4.72 -18.48 19.52
C ASP A 62 3.47 -18.98 18.76
N ASN A 63 3.58 -19.08 17.44
CA ASN A 63 2.49 -19.44 16.51
C ASN A 63 1.28 -18.49 16.53
N ARG A 64 1.44 -17.27 17.04
CA ARG A 64 0.39 -16.25 17.09
C ARG A 64 0.88 -14.94 16.47
N CYS A 65 -0.02 -14.28 15.75
CA CYS A 65 0.27 -12.96 15.21
C CYS A 65 0.23 -11.92 16.35
N SER A 66 1.36 -11.27 16.65
CA SER A 66 1.46 -10.24 17.71
C SER A 66 0.66 -8.98 17.39
N VAL A 67 0.37 -8.73 16.10
CA VAL A 67 -0.45 -7.60 15.63
C VAL A 67 -1.84 -8.06 15.13
N GLN A 68 -2.41 -9.12 15.71
CA GLN A 68 -3.65 -9.74 15.24
C GLN A 68 -4.82 -8.75 15.07
N LYS A 69 -4.92 -7.73 15.94
CA LYS A 69 -6.00 -6.74 15.89
C LYS A 69 -5.84 -5.74 14.74
N ALA A 70 -4.61 -5.48 14.33
CA ALA A 70 -4.25 -4.51 13.28
C ALA A 70 -3.58 -5.15 12.07
N LYS A 71 -3.62 -6.49 11.93
CA LYS A 71 -2.93 -7.18 10.83
C LYS A 71 -3.29 -6.60 9.46
N ALA A 72 -2.34 -6.64 8.53
CA ALA A 72 -2.49 -6.12 7.18
C ALA A 72 -3.71 -6.68 6.46
N THR A 73 -4.29 -5.92 5.55
CA THR A 73 -5.48 -6.28 4.77
C THR A 73 -5.30 -7.61 4.04
N ALA A 74 -4.17 -7.83 3.42
CA ALA A 74 -3.85 -9.10 2.76
C ALA A 74 -3.90 -10.29 3.74
N CYS A 75 -3.45 -10.10 5.01
CA CYS A 75 -3.55 -11.15 6.05
C CYS A 75 -4.99 -11.36 6.54
N LYS A 76 -5.80 -10.27 6.62
CA LYS A 76 -7.22 -10.36 7.04
C LYS A 76 -8.05 -11.10 6.01
N LEU A 77 -7.77 -10.88 4.73
CA LEU A 77 -8.54 -11.43 3.62
C LEU A 77 -8.10 -12.83 3.23
N TYR A 78 -6.87 -13.24 3.55
CA TYR A 78 -6.36 -14.55 3.18
C TYR A 78 -7.34 -15.69 3.48
N PRO A 79 -7.59 -16.64 2.58
CA PRO A 79 -6.87 -16.88 1.32
C PRO A 79 -7.40 -16.08 0.13
N PHE A 80 -8.28 -15.12 0.32
CA PHE A 80 -8.84 -14.31 -0.76
C PHE A 80 -7.95 -13.11 -1.06
N MET A 81 -7.95 -12.70 -2.33
CA MET A 81 -7.41 -11.45 -2.85
C MET A 81 -8.55 -10.61 -3.42
N VAL A 82 -8.41 -9.31 -3.34
CA VAL A 82 -9.39 -8.35 -3.82
C VAL A 82 -8.81 -7.65 -5.05
N ASP A 83 -9.56 -7.68 -6.15
CA ASP A 83 -9.22 -7.02 -7.39
C ASP A 83 -10.33 -6.01 -7.73
N PRO A 84 -10.05 -4.68 -7.60
CA PRO A 84 -11.03 -3.66 -7.95
C PRO A 84 -11.39 -3.71 -9.43
N THR A 85 -12.63 -3.34 -9.78
CA THR A 85 -13.08 -3.25 -11.16
C THR A 85 -13.37 -1.80 -11.54
N GLU A 86 -13.25 -1.47 -12.83
CA GLU A 86 -13.54 -0.15 -13.37
C GLU A 86 -14.98 0.29 -13.09
N ALA A 87 -15.90 -0.66 -13.00
CA ALA A 87 -17.32 -0.41 -12.67
C ALA A 87 -17.56 -0.07 -11.18
N GLY A 88 -16.51 0.07 -10.36
CA GLY A 88 -16.63 0.41 -8.94
C GLY A 88 -16.93 -0.78 -8.02
N GLY A 89 -16.83 -2.01 -8.52
CA GLY A 89 -17.00 -3.25 -7.74
C GLY A 89 -15.69 -3.91 -7.39
N PHE A 90 -15.79 -5.16 -6.91
CA PHE A 90 -14.65 -5.99 -6.59
C PHE A 90 -14.83 -7.39 -7.17
N ARG A 91 -13.77 -7.90 -7.77
CA ARG A 91 -13.61 -9.31 -8.10
C ARG A 91 -12.82 -9.95 -6.97
N PHE A 92 -13.26 -11.11 -6.50
CA PHE A 92 -12.60 -11.87 -5.46
C PHE A 92 -11.89 -13.07 -6.08
N LEU A 93 -10.58 -13.11 -5.89
CA LEU A 93 -9.73 -14.22 -6.29
C LEU A 93 -9.30 -14.98 -5.03
N TYR A 94 -8.84 -16.22 -5.17
CA TYR A 94 -8.28 -16.95 -4.04
C TYR A 94 -6.90 -17.50 -4.39
N SER A 95 -6.00 -17.43 -3.41
CA SER A 95 -4.65 -17.96 -3.54
C SER A 95 -4.68 -19.49 -3.45
N ARG A 96 -3.97 -20.16 -4.36
CA ARG A 96 -3.77 -21.61 -4.36
C ARG A 96 -2.38 -22.01 -3.88
N GLU A 97 -1.63 -21.11 -3.28
CA GLU A 97 -0.24 -21.35 -2.89
C GLU A 97 -0.07 -22.51 -1.92
N ARG A 98 -1.08 -22.78 -1.09
CA ARG A 98 -1.02 -23.84 -0.08
C ARG A 98 -2.35 -24.61 0.02
N GLU A 99 -2.39 -25.79 -0.55
CA GLU A 99 -3.58 -26.67 -0.59
C GLU A 99 -4.16 -26.99 0.79
N HIS A 100 -3.33 -27.12 1.84
CA HIS A 100 -3.82 -27.44 3.18
C HIS A 100 -4.71 -26.35 3.78
N HIS A 101 -4.66 -25.12 3.30
CA HIS A 101 -5.53 -24.05 3.76
C HIS A 101 -6.99 -24.21 3.31
N PHE A 102 -7.24 -25.10 2.37
CA PHE A 102 -8.60 -25.39 1.86
C PHE A 102 -9.23 -26.65 2.50
N ARG A 103 -8.59 -27.24 3.50
CA ARG A 103 -9.10 -28.43 4.22
C ARG A 103 -9.97 -28.09 5.43
N GLY A 104 -10.24 -26.81 5.68
CA GLY A 104 -11.07 -26.33 6.77
C GLY A 104 -12.58 -26.34 6.47
N PRO A 105 -13.41 -25.88 7.41
CA PRO A 105 -14.84 -25.72 7.17
C PRO A 105 -15.10 -24.72 6.03
N LEU A 106 -16.16 -24.99 5.27
CA LEU A 106 -16.58 -24.09 4.20
C LEU A 106 -16.99 -22.72 4.74
N VAL A 107 -16.48 -21.67 4.13
CA VAL A 107 -16.79 -20.28 4.48
C VAL A 107 -17.44 -19.61 3.29
N GLU A 108 -18.60 -18.99 3.50
CA GLU A 108 -19.24 -18.18 2.48
C GLU A 108 -18.43 -16.91 2.25
N THR A 109 -17.92 -16.72 1.03
CA THR A 109 -17.05 -15.58 0.63
C THR A 109 -17.69 -14.23 0.98
N LYS A 110 -19.00 -14.07 0.75
CA LYS A 110 -19.71 -12.82 1.06
C LYS A 110 -19.64 -12.46 2.55
N ASN A 111 -19.86 -13.43 3.43
CA ASN A 111 -19.80 -13.23 4.88
C ASN A 111 -18.36 -12.98 5.34
N TRP A 112 -17.39 -13.72 4.76
CA TRP A 112 -15.98 -13.48 5.04
C TRP A 112 -15.56 -12.05 4.68
N MET A 113 -15.91 -11.59 3.46
CA MET A 113 -15.59 -10.24 3.00
C MET A 113 -16.29 -9.16 3.83
N LYS A 114 -17.55 -9.37 4.22
CA LYS A 114 -18.27 -8.43 5.10
C LYS A 114 -17.57 -8.25 6.45
N LYS A 115 -17.00 -9.33 7.00
CA LYS A 115 -16.32 -9.33 8.29
C LYS A 115 -14.89 -8.74 8.22
N ASN A 116 -14.15 -9.00 7.15
CA ASN A 116 -12.70 -8.76 7.08
C ASN A 116 -12.30 -7.61 6.15
N PHE A 117 -13.21 -7.11 5.30
CA PHE A 117 -12.99 -6.02 4.36
C PHE A 117 -13.94 -4.88 4.68
N SER A 118 -13.49 -3.95 5.51
CA SER A 118 -14.29 -2.82 6.02
C SER A 118 -14.71 -1.87 4.90
N GLN A 119 -15.72 -1.04 5.16
CA GLN A 119 -16.15 0.00 4.22
C GLN A 119 -15.02 0.98 3.89
N GLU A 120 -14.25 1.38 4.88
CA GLU A 120 -13.08 2.24 4.69
C GLU A 120 -12.03 1.57 3.80
N SER A 121 -11.67 0.30 4.05
CA SER A 121 -10.71 -0.43 3.22
C SER A 121 -11.21 -0.62 1.78
N ARG A 122 -12.53 -0.77 1.58
CA ARG A 122 -13.15 -0.81 0.25
C ARG A 122 -12.99 0.52 -0.48
N ALA A 123 -13.33 1.63 0.18
CA ALA A 123 -13.19 2.97 -0.38
C ALA A 123 -11.72 3.26 -0.72
N PHE A 124 -10.81 3.01 0.21
CA PHE A 124 -9.37 3.15 -0.01
C PHE A 124 -8.90 2.34 -1.23
N THR A 125 -9.22 1.05 -1.30
CA THR A 125 -8.76 0.16 -2.38
C THR A 125 -9.28 0.62 -3.74
N GLN A 126 -10.53 1.08 -3.84
CA GLN A 126 -11.11 1.64 -5.06
C GLN A 126 -10.39 2.93 -5.49
N GLU A 127 -10.21 3.86 -4.57
CA GLU A 127 -9.58 5.15 -4.83
C GLU A 127 -8.09 5.00 -5.19
N GLU A 128 -7.41 4.08 -4.53
CA GLU A 128 -6.01 3.73 -4.85
C GLU A 128 -5.89 3.16 -6.26
N TYR A 129 -6.74 2.19 -6.60
CA TYR A 129 -6.76 1.58 -7.93
C TYR A 129 -7.03 2.61 -9.03
N ALA A 130 -8.03 3.48 -8.83
CA ALA A 130 -8.38 4.51 -9.80
C ALA A 130 -7.24 5.50 -10.11
N LYS A 131 -6.28 5.67 -9.19
CA LYS A 131 -5.17 6.63 -9.34
C LYS A 131 -3.83 5.98 -9.70
N ALA A 132 -3.67 4.69 -9.45
CA ALA A 132 -2.41 3.98 -9.66
C ALA A 132 -1.89 4.09 -11.10
N GLY A 133 -2.78 3.96 -12.10
CA GLY A 133 -2.42 4.10 -13.51
C GLY A 133 -1.85 5.48 -13.86
N SER A 134 -2.47 6.56 -13.40
CA SER A 134 -1.99 7.92 -13.61
C SER A 134 -0.66 8.19 -12.92
N ILE A 135 -0.48 7.70 -11.69
CA ILE A 135 0.81 7.81 -10.97
C ILE A 135 1.92 7.11 -11.77
N GLY A 136 1.70 5.87 -12.19
CA GLY A 136 2.67 5.11 -12.99
C GLY A 136 2.98 5.79 -14.32
N GLN A 137 1.98 6.36 -15.00
CA GLN A 137 2.17 7.13 -16.23
C GLN A 137 3.06 8.34 -16.00
N TYR A 138 2.77 9.18 -15.01
CA TYR A 138 3.58 10.36 -14.73
C TYR A 138 5.01 9.99 -14.32
N LEU A 139 5.18 8.96 -13.47
CA LEU A 139 6.51 8.48 -13.10
C LEU A 139 7.34 8.05 -14.33
N ARG A 140 6.74 7.46 -15.38
CA ARG A 140 7.45 7.13 -16.63
C ARG A 140 7.84 8.34 -17.44
N MET A 141 7.00 9.39 -17.42
CA MET A 141 7.24 10.63 -18.17
C MET A 141 8.29 11.53 -17.52
N ILE A 142 8.53 11.40 -16.22
CA ILE A 142 9.51 12.21 -15.48
C ILE A 142 10.93 11.81 -15.89
N PRO A 143 11.79 12.75 -16.26
CA PRO A 143 13.16 12.49 -16.71
C PRO A 143 14.04 11.92 -15.59
N GLU A 144 15.09 11.20 -15.99
CA GLU A 144 15.95 10.45 -15.08
C GLU A 144 16.61 11.34 -14.02
N ASN A 145 17.06 12.56 -14.41
CA ASN A 145 17.68 13.52 -13.50
C ASN A 145 16.72 14.05 -12.40
N ARG A 146 15.39 13.85 -12.55
CA ARG A 146 14.37 14.21 -11.57
C ARG A 146 13.66 13.02 -10.93
N LYS A 147 14.01 11.79 -11.32
CA LYS A 147 13.40 10.57 -10.79
C LYS A 147 13.48 10.48 -9.27
N THR A 148 14.66 10.75 -8.72
CA THR A 148 14.87 10.70 -7.27
C THR A 148 13.93 11.66 -6.53
N GLU A 149 13.77 12.89 -7.03
CA GLU A 149 12.84 13.89 -6.46
C GLU A 149 11.39 13.37 -6.50
N ALA A 150 10.97 12.82 -7.65
CA ALA A 150 9.63 12.24 -7.82
C ALA A 150 9.37 11.08 -6.87
N LEU A 151 10.33 10.17 -6.73
CA LEU A 151 10.23 9.03 -5.81
C LEU A 151 10.19 9.47 -4.34
N MET A 152 10.89 10.53 -3.97
CA MET A 152 10.80 11.11 -2.63
C MET A 152 9.40 11.68 -2.36
N HIS A 153 8.80 12.38 -3.32
CA HIS A 153 7.41 12.83 -3.19
C HIS A 153 6.44 11.67 -3.12
N PHE A 154 6.62 10.64 -3.95
CA PHE A 154 5.82 9.42 -3.93
C PHE A 154 5.88 8.73 -2.56
N LEU A 155 7.08 8.48 -2.04
CA LEU A 155 7.28 7.86 -0.73
C LEU A 155 6.59 8.66 0.37
N ARG A 156 6.88 9.95 0.44
CA ARG A 156 6.38 10.83 1.50
C ARG A 156 4.86 10.91 1.51
N LEU A 157 4.25 11.26 0.38
CA LEU A 157 2.80 11.50 0.30
C LEU A 157 1.99 10.20 0.31
N ARG A 158 2.56 9.10 -0.17
CA ARG A 158 1.86 7.82 -0.19
C ARG A 158 1.98 7.07 1.14
N TYR A 159 3.14 7.14 1.82
CA TYR A 159 3.40 6.29 2.98
C TYR A 159 3.66 7.03 4.29
N SER A 160 4.32 8.19 4.28
CA SER A 160 4.88 8.79 5.49
C SER A 160 4.08 9.98 6.04
N GLU A 161 3.50 10.82 5.19
CA GLU A 161 2.85 12.08 5.59
C GLU A 161 1.43 11.85 6.13
N TYR A 162 1.32 11.12 7.25
CA TYR A 162 0.07 10.88 7.95
C TYR A 162 0.21 11.16 9.43
N ASP A 163 -0.81 11.81 10.00
CA ASP A 163 -0.98 11.96 11.44
C ASP A 163 -1.84 10.79 11.96
N LEU A 164 -1.28 10.02 12.88
CA LEU A 164 -1.92 8.81 13.41
C LEU A 164 -3.16 9.10 14.28
N ASP A 165 -3.38 10.36 14.68
CA ASP A 165 -4.50 10.76 15.52
C ASP A 165 -5.72 11.26 14.72
N PHE A 166 -5.57 11.42 13.40
CA PHE A 166 -6.65 11.80 12.49
C PHE A 166 -7.10 10.65 11.59
N PRO A 167 -8.33 10.71 11.03
CA PRO A 167 -8.85 9.67 10.13
C PRO A 167 -7.95 9.46 8.90
N PHE A 168 -7.66 8.21 8.59
CA PHE A 168 -6.75 7.84 7.50
C PHE A 168 -7.26 8.30 6.13
N LEU A 169 -8.52 7.99 5.79
CA LEU A 169 -9.03 8.12 4.43
C LEU A 169 -9.05 9.58 3.93
N GLU A 170 -9.34 10.54 4.81
CA GLU A 170 -9.32 11.96 4.48
C GLU A 170 -7.91 12.45 4.17
N GLN A 171 -6.94 12.02 4.97
CA GLN A 171 -5.53 12.33 4.74
C GLN A 171 -5.03 11.69 3.46
N PHE A 172 -5.39 10.43 3.21
CA PHE A 172 -5.05 9.71 2.00
C PHE A 172 -5.53 10.46 0.75
N ARG A 173 -6.78 10.89 0.70
CA ARG A 173 -7.35 11.64 -0.42
C ARG A 173 -6.57 12.93 -0.70
N ARG A 174 -6.34 13.72 0.32
CA ARG A 174 -5.55 14.96 0.23
C ARG A 174 -4.14 14.70 -0.30
N ASN A 175 -3.47 13.68 0.25
CA ASN A 175 -2.11 13.33 -0.14
C ASN A 175 -2.05 12.80 -1.57
N GLN A 176 -3.03 12.02 -2.01
CA GLN A 176 -3.16 11.53 -3.38
C GLN A 176 -3.33 12.66 -4.39
N GLU A 177 -4.20 13.63 -4.12
CA GLU A 177 -4.40 14.80 -4.99
C GLU A 177 -3.12 15.64 -5.10
N LYS A 178 -2.46 15.87 -3.97
CA LYS A 178 -1.18 16.58 -3.91
C LYS A 178 -0.09 15.84 -4.71
N LEU A 179 0.01 14.52 -4.54
CA LEU A 179 0.97 13.69 -5.27
C LEU A 179 0.75 13.76 -6.77
N LEU A 180 -0.48 13.55 -7.24
CA LEU A 180 -0.81 13.62 -8.66
C LEU A 180 -0.47 15.01 -9.26
N THR A 181 -0.79 16.08 -8.53
CA THR A 181 -0.47 17.44 -8.96
C THR A 181 1.03 17.66 -9.11
N ILE A 182 1.82 17.19 -8.16
CA ILE A 182 3.29 17.31 -8.20
C ILE A 182 3.86 16.50 -9.36
N LEU A 183 3.50 15.22 -9.48
CA LEU A 183 4.01 14.35 -10.54
C LEU A 183 3.61 14.85 -11.93
N PHE A 184 2.39 15.32 -12.11
CA PHE A 184 1.92 15.93 -13.35
C PHE A 184 2.79 17.13 -13.76
N ARG A 185 3.03 18.08 -12.83
CA ARG A 185 3.88 19.26 -13.09
C ARG A 185 5.32 18.87 -13.41
N MET A 186 5.84 17.85 -12.74
CA MET A 186 7.19 17.34 -12.99
C MET A 186 7.31 16.71 -14.38
N ALA A 187 6.25 16.05 -14.86
CA ALA A 187 6.18 15.45 -16.19
C ALA A 187 5.99 16.50 -17.32
N GLU A 188 5.22 17.59 -17.07
CA GLU A 188 4.94 18.62 -18.09
C GLU A 188 6.10 19.59 -18.36
N ASN A 189 6.91 19.93 -17.36
CA ASN A 189 7.95 20.95 -17.49
C ASN A 189 9.02 20.64 -18.55
N GLU A 190 9.10 19.43 -19.10
CA GLU A 190 9.98 19.10 -20.22
C GLU A 190 9.32 19.19 -21.59
N THR A 191 8.02 18.97 -21.72
CA THR A 191 7.34 19.17 -23.00
C THR A 191 7.44 20.63 -23.49
N SER A 192 7.63 21.55 -22.55
CA SER A 192 7.82 23.00 -22.86
C SER A 192 9.28 23.38 -23.20
N SER A 193 10.28 22.66 -22.66
CA SER A 193 11.72 22.92 -22.94
C SER A 193 12.11 22.54 -24.36
N HIS A 194 11.63 21.39 -24.84
CA HIS A 194 11.96 20.91 -26.20
C HIS A 194 11.27 21.69 -27.34
N LYS A 195 10.23 22.46 -27.03
CA LYS A 195 9.60 23.33 -28.05
C LYS A 195 10.35 24.63 -28.31
N ASN A 196 11.25 25.04 -27.43
CA ASN A 196 11.98 26.30 -27.56
C ASN A 196 13.40 26.15 -28.19
N GLU A 197 13.87 24.94 -28.47
CA GLU A 197 15.19 24.71 -29.09
C GLU A 197 15.15 24.56 -30.64
N HIS A 198 13.97 24.74 -31.24
CA HIS A 198 13.79 24.65 -32.70
C HIS A 198 13.27 25.96 -33.35
N PHE A 199 13.73 27.12 -32.87
CA PHE A 199 13.56 28.37 -33.57
C PHE A 199 14.88 29.12 -33.71
#